data_ce1b0299c1dc8fcb66553b402cb1cc89
#
_entry.id   ce1b0299c1dc8fcb66553b402cb1cc89
#
_cell.length_a   1.000
_cell.length_b   1.000
_cell.length_c   1.000
_cell.angle_alpha   90.00
_cell.angle_beta   90.00
_cell.angle_gamma   90.00
#
_symmetry.space_group_name_H-M   'P 1'
#
loop_
_entity.id
_entity.type
_entity.pdbx_description
1 polymer ?
#
loop_
_entity_poly.entity_id
_entity_poly.type
_entity_poly.pdbx_seq_one_letter_code
_entity_poly.pdbx_strand_id
1 'polypeptide(L)'
;QLLEAALVAEPTQPDLRAAQGLLHVFAGEEDAAVELIHDCGKGPRARRLGRLLTEHYMCRQQLAAKKGKRDGIAHLALEKVRIHADRPLDHIGIKLSACLIVKDEAKNLARCLNSVKDLVDEIIVVDTGSTDETVAIAESFGAHVDHFEWCNDFSAARNFSLEIATGDWALWIDADEELTPESVAAIERAIVRPQFGGYAIEIVNFTEDDSEAARYVHNPVRLFRREPGIKFAGRIHEQVMPSIAQSGRPWAYLKGAQLLHYGYRPSEMEARNKVERTVTMIQKELADNPTDSFQWFNLANAYTAANDFIGAEHAAA
;
A
#
# COMPACT_ATOMS: atom_id res chain seq x y z
N GLN A 1 -16.21 -25.96 -1.22
CA GLN A 1 -16.88 -26.66 -0.10
C GLN A 1 -17.54 -25.68 0.88
N LEU A 2 -16.80 -24.74 1.54
CA LEU A 2 -17.42 -23.80 2.49
C LEU A 2 -18.40 -22.84 1.81
N LEU A 3 -18.05 -22.30 0.64
CA LEU A 3 -18.93 -21.43 -0.13
C LEU A 3 -20.16 -22.18 -0.66
N GLU A 4 -19.99 -23.42 -1.12
CA GLU A 4 -21.09 -24.28 -1.57
C GLU A 4 -22.06 -24.55 -0.43
N ALA A 5 -21.57 -24.87 0.77
CA ALA A 5 -22.41 -25.07 1.94
C ALA A 5 -23.17 -23.78 2.33
N ALA A 6 -22.53 -22.62 2.25
CA ALA A 6 -23.16 -21.33 2.52
C ALA A 6 -24.23 -20.99 1.47
N LEU A 7 -23.99 -21.27 0.19
CA LEU A 7 -24.96 -21.08 -0.89
C LEU A 7 -26.16 -22.01 -0.81
N VAL A 8 -25.99 -23.20 -0.24
CA VAL A 8 -27.11 -24.10 0.05
C VAL A 8 -28.01 -23.54 1.14
N ALA A 9 -27.40 -22.91 2.16
CA ALA A 9 -28.16 -22.30 3.27
C ALA A 9 -28.84 -20.98 2.85
N GLU A 10 -28.16 -20.17 2.05
CA GLU A 10 -28.63 -18.84 1.62
C GLU A 10 -28.39 -18.62 0.11
N PRO A 11 -29.16 -19.29 -0.76
CA PRO A 11 -28.89 -19.31 -2.20
C PRO A 11 -29.04 -17.97 -2.92
N THR A 12 -29.75 -17.03 -2.32
CA THR A 12 -30.03 -15.69 -2.90
C THR A 12 -29.17 -14.58 -2.29
N GLN A 13 -28.28 -14.89 -1.35
CA GLN A 13 -27.45 -13.89 -0.68
C GLN A 13 -26.44 -13.28 -1.67
N PRO A 14 -26.52 -11.96 -1.92
CA PRO A 14 -25.78 -11.31 -3.01
C PRO A 14 -24.26 -11.46 -2.90
N ASP A 15 -23.71 -11.40 -1.69
CA ASP A 15 -22.26 -11.51 -1.45
C ASP A 15 -21.74 -12.93 -1.72
N LEU A 16 -22.55 -13.96 -1.42
CA LEU A 16 -22.21 -15.35 -1.74
C LEU A 16 -22.23 -15.58 -3.24
N ARG A 17 -23.21 -15.00 -3.95
CA ARG A 17 -23.29 -15.03 -5.42
C ARG A 17 -22.09 -14.33 -6.06
N ALA A 18 -21.70 -13.19 -5.56
CA ALA A 18 -20.50 -12.49 -6.03
C ALA A 18 -19.23 -13.31 -5.77
N ALA A 19 -19.10 -13.95 -4.61
CA ALA A 19 -17.99 -14.85 -4.32
C ALA A 19 -17.95 -16.07 -5.26
N GLN A 20 -19.11 -16.64 -5.59
CA GLN A 20 -19.24 -17.74 -6.57
C GLN A 20 -18.78 -17.28 -7.95
N GLY A 21 -19.25 -16.11 -8.42
CA GLY A 21 -18.84 -15.56 -9.71
C GLY A 21 -17.32 -15.31 -9.80
N LEU A 22 -16.72 -14.88 -8.71
CA LEU A 22 -15.27 -14.70 -8.64
C LEU A 22 -14.50 -16.03 -8.72
N LEU A 23 -15.00 -17.11 -8.10
CA LEU A 23 -14.41 -18.44 -8.25
C LEU A 23 -14.49 -18.93 -9.70
N HIS A 24 -15.60 -18.67 -10.40
CA HIS A 24 -15.70 -19.00 -11.83
C HIS A 24 -14.66 -18.24 -12.67
N VAL A 25 -14.43 -16.93 -12.39
CA VAL A 25 -13.37 -16.18 -13.07
C VAL A 25 -11.99 -16.79 -12.83
N PHE A 26 -11.68 -17.21 -11.59
CA PHE A 26 -10.41 -17.85 -11.28
C PHE A 26 -10.26 -19.25 -11.88
N ALA A 27 -11.36 -19.92 -12.14
CA ALA A 27 -11.39 -21.21 -12.85
C ALA A 27 -11.29 -21.06 -14.37
N GLY A 28 -11.34 -19.82 -14.90
CA GLY A 28 -11.38 -19.55 -16.34
C GLY A 28 -12.77 -19.77 -16.95
N GLU A 29 -13.82 -19.67 -16.13
CA GLU A 29 -15.22 -19.89 -16.50
C GLU A 29 -15.99 -18.56 -16.48
N GLU A 30 -15.47 -17.53 -17.17
CA GLU A 30 -15.97 -16.16 -17.13
C GLU A 30 -17.42 -16.03 -17.62
N ASP A 31 -17.83 -16.85 -18.58
CA ASP A 31 -19.21 -16.82 -19.09
C ASP A 31 -20.20 -17.26 -17.98
N ALA A 32 -19.85 -18.23 -17.14
CA ALA A 32 -20.63 -18.60 -15.96
C ALA A 32 -20.68 -17.50 -14.91
N ALA A 33 -19.58 -16.77 -14.72
CA ALA A 33 -19.52 -15.62 -13.81
C ALA A 33 -20.43 -14.47 -14.27
N VAL A 34 -20.55 -14.24 -15.58
CA VAL A 34 -21.44 -13.20 -16.15
C VAL A 34 -22.91 -13.50 -15.89
N GLU A 35 -23.32 -14.74 -15.91
CA GLU A 35 -24.72 -15.10 -15.60
C GLU A 35 -25.09 -14.81 -14.14
N LEU A 36 -24.12 -14.87 -13.24
CA LEU A 36 -24.33 -14.58 -11.81
C LEU A 36 -24.32 -13.10 -11.47
N ILE A 37 -23.83 -12.21 -12.34
CA ILE A 37 -23.60 -10.81 -11.97
C ILE A 37 -24.87 -10.05 -11.59
N HIS A 38 -26.00 -10.41 -12.16
CA HIS A 38 -27.29 -9.78 -11.84
C HIS A 38 -27.75 -10.08 -10.41
N ASP A 39 -27.36 -11.23 -9.88
CA ASP A 39 -27.75 -11.69 -8.56
C ASP A 39 -26.79 -11.21 -7.46
N CYS A 40 -25.70 -10.53 -7.85
CA CYS A 40 -24.64 -10.11 -6.93
C CYS A 40 -24.94 -8.80 -6.19
N GLY A 41 -26.04 -8.10 -6.52
CA GLY A 41 -26.35 -6.79 -5.95
C GLY A 41 -25.30 -5.73 -6.33
N LYS A 42 -25.11 -4.74 -5.43
CA LYS A 42 -24.17 -3.61 -5.61
C LYS A 42 -23.04 -3.60 -4.56
N GLY A 43 -22.86 -4.70 -3.88
CA GLY A 43 -21.84 -4.82 -2.84
C GLY A 43 -20.42 -4.82 -3.43
N PRO A 44 -19.43 -4.77 -2.56
CA PRO A 44 -18.02 -4.70 -2.93
C PRO A 44 -17.55 -5.87 -3.79
N ARG A 45 -17.94 -7.09 -3.42
CA ARG A 45 -17.61 -8.30 -4.19
C ARG A 45 -18.20 -8.28 -5.60
N ALA A 46 -19.43 -7.76 -5.73
CA ALA A 46 -20.09 -7.60 -7.04
C ALA A 46 -19.32 -6.62 -7.93
N ARG A 47 -18.86 -5.50 -7.36
CA ARG A 47 -18.04 -4.52 -8.09
C ARG A 47 -16.72 -5.12 -8.58
N ARG A 48 -16.05 -5.92 -7.73
CA ARG A 48 -14.83 -6.62 -8.14
C ARG A 48 -15.08 -7.61 -9.26
N LEU A 49 -16.10 -8.45 -9.13
CA LEU A 49 -16.51 -9.36 -10.19
C LEU A 49 -16.75 -8.60 -11.50
N GLY A 50 -17.50 -7.49 -11.43
CA GLY A 50 -17.79 -6.64 -12.58
C GLY A 50 -16.51 -6.11 -13.25
N ARG A 51 -15.52 -5.67 -12.46
CA ARG A 51 -14.27 -5.13 -12.99
C ARG A 51 -13.41 -6.20 -13.65
N LEU A 52 -13.21 -7.35 -13.02
CA LEU A 52 -12.45 -8.47 -13.59
C LEU A 52 -13.09 -8.95 -14.90
N LEU A 53 -14.40 -9.07 -14.95
CA LEU A 53 -15.12 -9.45 -16.16
C LEU A 53 -15.01 -8.38 -17.24
N THR A 54 -15.05 -7.09 -16.86
CA THR A 54 -14.85 -5.97 -17.80
C THR A 54 -13.47 -6.05 -18.44
N GLU A 55 -12.42 -6.23 -17.65
CA GLU A 55 -11.03 -6.36 -18.17
C GLU A 55 -10.90 -7.57 -19.08
N HIS A 56 -11.46 -8.71 -18.72
CA HIS A 56 -11.44 -9.93 -19.52
C HIS A 56 -12.11 -9.72 -20.88
N TYR A 57 -13.34 -9.23 -20.89
CA TYR A 57 -14.10 -9.09 -22.13
C TYR A 57 -13.60 -7.93 -23.01
N MET A 58 -13.04 -6.85 -22.44
CA MET A 58 -12.34 -5.82 -23.20
C MET A 58 -11.11 -6.40 -23.90
N CYS A 59 -10.33 -7.25 -23.22
CA CYS A 59 -9.19 -7.91 -23.82
C CYS A 59 -9.61 -8.85 -24.96
N ARG A 60 -10.70 -9.61 -24.79
CA ARG A 60 -11.28 -10.45 -25.85
C ARG A 60 -11.71 -9.64 -27.06
N GLN A 61 -12.39 -8.51 -26.87
CA GLN A 61 -12.78 -7.61 -27.97
C GLN A 61 -11.57 -7.08 -28.75
N GLN A 62 -10.51 -6.65 -28.03
CA GLN A 62 -9.30 -6.16 -28.67
C GLN A 62 -8.59 -7.22 -29.48
N LEU A 63 -8.52 -8.47 -28.96
CA LEU A 63 -7.92 -9.59 -29.68
C LEU A 63 -8.74 -9.99 -30.91
N ALA A 64 -10.07 -9.96 -30.82
CA ALA A 64 -10.95 -10.22 -31.96
C ALA A 64 -10.81 -9.14 -33.04
N ALA A 65 -10.76 -7.87 -32.64
CA ALA A 65 -10.58 -6.74 -33.57
C ALA A 65 -9.24 -6.82 -34.32
N LYS A 66 -8.15 -7.19 -33.64
CA LYS A 66 -6.84 -7.44 -34.29
C LYS A 66 -6.88 -8.54 -35.34
N LYS A 67 -7.82 -9.48 -35.22
CA LYS A 67 -8.06 -10.58 -36.18
C LYS A 67 -9.13 -10.25 -37.21
N GLY A 68 -9.62 -8.99 -37.28
CA GLY A 68 -10.69 -8.57 -38.16
C GLY A 68 -12.06 -9.22 -37.85
N LYS A 69 -12.26 -9.71 -36.63
CA LYS A 69 -13.49 -10.38 -36.16
C LYS A 69 -14.21 -9.52 -35.11
N ARG A 70 -15.52 -9.71 -35.00
CA ARG A 70 -16.35 -9.11 -33.96
C ARG A 70 -16.71 -10.19 -32.93
N ASP A 71 -16.37 -9.97 -31.64
CA ASP A 71 -16.79 -10.86 -30.56
C ASP A 71 -18.10 -10.31 -29.96
N GLY A 72 -19.22 -10.82 -30.45
CA GLY A 72 -20.56 -10.40 -30.00
C GLY A 72 -20.85 -10.79 -28.55
N ILE A 73 -20.28 -11.89 -28.08
CA ILE A 73 -20.43 -12.34 -26.66
C ILE A 73 -19.72 -11.36 -25.75
N ALA A 74 -18.49 -10.98 -26.07
CA ALA A 74 -17.76 -10.01 -25.28
C ALA A 74 -18.46 -8.64 -25.22
N HIS A 75 -19.13 -8.22 -26.28
CA HIS A 75 -19.89 -6.98 -26.31
C HIS A 75 -21.09 -7.02 -25.34
N LEU A 76 -21.90 -8.06 -25.41
CA LEU A 76 -23.06 -8.24 -24.52
C LEU A 76 -22.64 -8.40 -23.06
N ALA A 77 -21.55 -9.14 -22.80
CA ALA A 77 -21.00 -9.31 -21.45
C ALA A 77 -20.56 -7.97 -20.86
N LEU A 78 -19.89 -7.11 -21.65
CA LEU A 78 -19.46 -5.78 -21.18
C LEU A 78 -20.64 -4.88 -20.83
N GLU A 79 -21.75 -4.94 -21.53
CA GLU A 79 -22.95 -4.19 -21.17
C GLU A 79 -23.51 -4.65 -19.81
N LYS A 80 -23.57 -5.96 -19.56
CA LYS A 80 -24.03 -6.55 -18.31
C LYS A 80 -23.18 -6.16 -17.10
N VAL A 81 -21.86 -6.12 -17.27
CA VAL A 81 -20.92 -5.94 -16.14
C VAL A 81 -20.57 -4.48 -15.82
N ARG A 82 -20.77 -3.55 -16.76
CA ARG A 82 -20.36 -2.14 -16.62
C ARG A 82 -20.90 -1.45 -15.38
N ILE A 83 -22.14 -1.71 -15.02
CA ILE A 83 -22.78 -1.11 -13.84
C ILE A 83 -22.15 -1.54 -12.51
N HIS A 84 -21.35 -2.59 -12.53
CA HIS A 84 -20.69 -3.14 -11.35
C HIS A 84 -19.19 -2.77 -11.29
N ALA A 85 -18.64 -2.12 -12.34
CA ALA A 85 -17.21 -1.83 -12.48
C ALA A 85 -16.78 -0.48 -11.89
N ASP A 86 -17.72 0.42 -11.58
CA ASP A 86 -17.45 1.86 -11.37
C ASP A 86 -17.03 2.26 -9.95
N ARG A 87 -16.67 1.32 -9.07
CA ARG A 87 -16.22 1.64 -7.71
C ARG A 87 -15.04 0.76 -7.27
N PRO A 88 -14.19 1.25 -6.30
CA PRO A 88 -13.09 0.49 -5.73
C PRO A 88 -13.53 -0.84 -5.13
N LEU A 89 -12.62 -1.79 -5.10
CA LEU A 89 -12.89 -3.19 -4.76
C LEU A 89 -12.73 -3.46 -3.27
N ASP A 90 -13.71 -4.18 -2.69
CA ASP A 90 -13.42 -4.97 -1.50
C ASP A 90 -12.76 -6.29 -1.92
N HIS A 91 -11.72 -6.64 -1.23
CA HIS A 91 -10.91 -7.80 -1.50
C HIS A 91 -11.66 -9.06 -1.04
N ILE A 92 -11.81 -10.09 -1.85
CA ILE A 92 -12.55 -11.31 -1.51
C ILE A 92 -11.91 -11.99 -0.30
N GLY A 93 -12.39 -11.66 0.90
CA GLY A 93 -11.88 -12.22 2.14
C GLY A 93 -10.40 -11.91 2.42
N ILE A 94 -9.70 -11.20 1.55
CA ILE A 94 -8.36 -10.69 1.75
C ILE A 94 -8.49 -9.25 2.23
N LYS A 95 -8.01 -8.96 3.41
CA LYS A 95 -8.06 -7.64 4.01
C LYS A 95 -6.76 -6.88 3.82
N LEU A 96 -6.87 -5.58 3.56
CA LEU A 96 -5.76 -4.65 3.44
C LEU A 96 -5.83 -3.60 4.53
N SER A 97 -4.78 -3.47 5.32
CA SER A 97 -4.62 -2.43 6.34
C SER A 97 -3.71 -1.33 5.80
N ALA A 98 -4.11 -0.06 5.90
CA ALA A 98 -3.16 1.05 5.82
C ALA A 98 -2.52 1.23 7.19
N CYS A 99 -1.19 1.22 7.25
CA CYS A 99 -0.42 1.35 8.48
C CYS A 99 0.42 2.63 8.44
N LEU A 100 0.19 3.53 9.38
CA LEU A 100 0.87 4.82 9.51
C LEU A 100 1.47 4.96 10.91
N ILE A 101 2.61 5.63 10.99
CA ILE A 101 3.13 6.23 12.23
C ILE A 101 3.16 7.73 12.04
N VAL A 102 2.69 8.49 13.03
CA VAL A 102 2.50 9.93 12.88
C VAL A 102 3.03 10.69 14.09
N LYS A 103 3.44 11.94 13.83
CA LYS A 103 3.69 12.96 14.86
C LYS A 103 3.57 14.34 14.27
N ASP A 104 2.62 15.14 14.78
CA ASP A 104 2.39 16.54 14.36
C ASP A 104 2.20 16.67 12.83
N GLU A 105 1.30 15.85 12.25
CA GLU A 105 1.01 15.75 10.81
C GLU A 105 -0.37 16.32 10.41
N ALA A 106 -0.99 17.16 11.25
CA ALA A 106 -2.33 17.70 10.99
C ALA A 106 -2.47 18.34 9.60
N LYS A 107 -1.39 18.91 9.08
CA LYS A 107 -1.35 19.57 7.77
C LYS A 107 -1.46 18.60 6.58
N ASN A 108 -0.94 17.39 6.72
CA ASN A 108 -0.77 16.44 5.62
C ASN A 108 -1.74 15.27 5.70
N LEU A 109 -2.03 14.79 6.92
CA LEU A 109 -2.70 13.53 7.19
C LEU A 109 -4.04 13.38 6.47
N ALA A 110 -4.86 14.43 6.40
CA ALA A 110 -6.16 14.36 5.73
C ALA A 110 -6.04 14.02 4.23
N ARG A 111 -5.01 14.56 3.53
CA ARG A 111 -4.73 14.24 2.12
C ARG A 111 -4.33 12.78 1.97
N CYS A 112 -3.39 12.33 2.80
CA CYS A 112 -2.94 10.94 2.82
C CYS A 112 -4.12 9.98 3.01
N LEU A 113 -4.90 10.16 4.07
CA LEU A 113 -6.02 9.26 4.40
C LEU A 113 -7.12 9.28 3.33
N ASN A 114 -7.41 10.45 2.72
CA ASN A 114 -8.34 10.51 1.59
C ASN A 114 -7.90 9.64 0.41
N SER A 115 -6.60 9.52 0.16
CA SER A 115 -6.07 8.76 -0.97
C SER A 115 -6.20 7.23 -0.81
N VAL A 116 -6.35 6.74 0.43
CA VAL A 116 -6.36 5.29 0.72
C VAL A 116 -7.67 4.78 1.30
N LYS A 117 -8.52 5.64 1.90
CA LYS A 117 -9.72 5.24 2.66
C LYS A 117 -10.71 4.35 1.89
N ASP A 118 -10.80 4.52 0.57
CA ASP A 118 -11.72 3.75 -0.27
C ASP A 118 -11.07 2.46 -0.82
N LEU A 119 -9.78 2.27 -0.57
CA LEU A 119 -9.00 1.09 -0.98
C LEU A 119 -8.85 0.08 0.15
N VAL A 120 -8.65 0.54 1.38
CA VAL A 120 -8.29 -0.31 2.52
C VAL A 120 -9.50 -0.72 3.35
N ASP A 121 -9.39 -1.86 4.04
CA ASP A 121 -10.44 -2.35 4.93
C ASP A 121 -10.36 -1.70 6.32
N GLU A 122 -9.17 -1.25 6.70
CA GLU A 122 -8.91 -0.54 7.96
C GLU A 122 -7.73 0.43 7.82
N ILE A 123 -7.75 1.45 8.66
CA ILE A 123 -6.66 2.42 8.79
C ILE A 123 -6.13 2.33 10.22
N ILE A 124 -4.85 2.03 10.35
CA ILE A 124 -4.13 1.97 11.63
C ILE A 124 -3.20 3.17 11.69
N VAL A 125 -3.38 4.01 12.69
CA VAL A 125 -2.54 5.18 12.94
C VAL A 125 -1.90 5.03 14.31
N VAL A 126 -0.58 4.95 14.35
CA VAL A 126 0.20 4.93 15.58
C VAL A 126 0.74 6.34 15.83
N ASP A 127 0.18 7.01 16.82
CA ASP A 127 0.63 8.33 17.24
C ASP A 127 1.85 8.23 18.17
N THR A 128 2.92 8.93 17.82
CA THR A 128 4.18 8.93 18.60
C THR A 128 4.36 10.20 19.44
N GLY A 129 3.25 10.83 19.82
CA GLY A 129 3.19 11.98 20.72
C GLY A 129 2.92 13.29 19.99
N SER A 130 1.86 13.34 19.18
CA SER A 130 1.37 14.58 18.56
C SER A 130 0.79 15.53 19.59
N THR A 131 0.97 16.81 19.31
CA THR A 131 0.46 17.92 20.13
C THR A 131 -0.52 18.81 19.36
N ASP A 132 -0.68 18.56 18.08
CA ASP A 132 -1.60 19.23 17.17
C ASP A 132 -2.89 18.39 16.95
N GLU A 133 -3.67 18.72 15.92
CA GLU A 133 -4.94 18.07 15.60
C GLU A 133 -4.77 16.71 14.88
N THR A 134 -3.57 16.14 14.78
CA THR A 134 -3.28 14.90 14.06
C THR A 134 -4.19 13.76 14.47
N VAL A 135 -4.33 13.50 15.76
CA VAL A 135 -5.18 12.41 16.30
C VAL A 135 -6.65 12.64 15.94
N ALA A 136 -7.17 13.83 16.15
CA ALA A 136 -8.56 14.17 15.83
C ALA A 136 -8.87 14.01 14.33
N ILE A 137 -7.91 14.36 13.47
CA ILE A 137 -8.04 14.14 12.02
C ILE A 137 -8.11 12.64 11.73
N ALA A 138 -7.19 11.81 12.27
CA ALA A 138 -7.19 10.38 12.05
C ALA A 138 -8.53 9.73 12.47
N GLU A 139 -9.04 10.08 13.65
CA GLU A 139 -10.33 9.58 14.16
C GLU A 139 -11.50 9.99 13.26
N SER A 140 -11.48 11.19 12.67
CA SER A 140 -12.52 11.66 11.75
C SER A 140 -12.62 10.83 10.47
N PHE A 141 -11.56 10.13 10.09
CA PHE A 141 -11.53 9.16 8.98
C PHE A 141 -11.90 7.73 9.41
N GLY A 142 -12.24 7.52 10.67
CA GLY A 142 -12.54 6.18 11.21
C GLY A 142 -11.30 5.32 11.41
N ALA A 143 -10.12 5.93 11.51
CA ALA A 143 -8.89 5.20 11.81
C ALA A 143 -8.89 4.64 13.23
N HIS A 144 -8.32 3.46 13.40
CA HIS A 144 -7.93 2.96 14.71
C HIS A 144 -6.65 3.67 15.12
N VAL A 145 -6.74 4.54 16.12
CA VAL A 145 -5.59 5.29 16.64
C VAL A 145 -5.09 4.64 17.90
N ASP A 146 -3.78 4.36 17.96
CA ASP A 146 -3.11 3.90 19.18
C ASP A 146 -1.87 4.75 19.45
N HIS A 147 -1.41 4.77 20.69
CA HIS A 147 -0.29 5.61 21.12
C HIS A 147 0.95 4.76 21.37
N PHE A 148 2.09 5.23 20.86
CA PHE A 148 3.38 4.60 21.05
C PHE A 148 4.38 5.60 21.65
N GLU A 149 4.91 5.28 22.82
CA GLU A 149 5.94 6.12 23.44
C GLU A 149 7.22 6.10 22.58
N TRP A 150 7.60 7.25 22.06
CA TRP A 150 8.72 7.36 21.13
C TRP A 150 10.04 6.95 21.79
N CYS A 151 10.66 5.89 21.28
CA CYS A 151 11.90 5.30 21.81
C CYS A 151 13.13 5.51 20.89
N ASN A 152 13.07 6.41 19.93
CA ASN A 152 14.08 6.62 18.89
C ASN A 152 14.34 5.37 18.02
N ASP A 153 13.26 4.70 17.66
CA ASP A 153 13.26 3.51 16.82
C ASP A 153 12.00 3.49 15.95
N PHE A 154 12.18 3.78 14.65
CA PHE A 154 11.07 3.76 13.70
C PHE A 154 10.54 2.34 13.47
N SER A 155 11.43 1.32 13.44
CA SER A 155 10.98 -0.06 13.29
C SER A 155 10.07 -0.50 14.44
N ALA A 156 10.36 -0.09 15.66
CA ALA A 156 9.53 -0.42 16.82
C ALA A 156 8.12 0.15 16.66
N ALA A 157 7.98 1.42 16.30
CA ALA A 157 6.67 2.06 16.07
C ALA A 157 5.92 1.44 14.89
N ARG A 158 6.63 1.14 13.76
CA ARG A 158 6.01 0.49 12.60
C ARG A 158 5.58 -0.95 12.90
N ASN A 159 6.41 -1.71 13.61
CA ASN A 159 6.06 -3.07 14.01
C ASN A 159 4.85 -3.07 14.94
N PHE A 160 4.74 -2.10 15.83
CA PHE A 160 3.56 -1.93 16.66
C PHE A 160 2.29 -1.70 15.82
N SER A 161 2.36 -0.91 14.73
CA SER A 161 1.22 -0.76 13.82
C SER A 161 0.84 -2.08 13.13
N LEU A 162 1.83 -2.94 12.81
CA LEU A 162 1.57 -4.26 12.23
C LEU A 162 0.98 -5.25 13.22
N GLU A 163 1.28 -5.13 14.52
CA GLU A 163 0.70 -5.95 15.58
C GLU A 163 -0.79 -5.65 15.78
N ILE A 164 -1.17 -4.38 15.69
CA ILE A 164 -2.56 -3.93 15.82
C ILE A 164 -3.38 -4.28 14.58
N ALA A 165 -2.79 -4.17 13.40
CA ALA A 165 -3.45 -4.42 12.13
C ALA A 165 -4.05 -5.84 12.06
N THR A 166 -5.22 -5.97 11.44
CA THR A 166 -5.93 -7.25 11.26
C THR A 166 -5.92 -7.77 9.82
N GLY A 167 -5.50 -6.93 8.86
CA GLY A 167 -5.45 -7.28 7.45
C GLY A 167 -4.44 -8.37 7.11
N ASP A 168 -4.65 -9.06 5.99
CA ASP A 168 -3.71 -10.04 5.43
C ASP A 168 -2.52 -9.37 4.76
N TRP A 169 -2.72 -8.12 4.34
CA TRP A 169 -1.72 -7.25 3.73
C TRP A 169 -1.64 -5.93 4.46
N ALA A 170 -0.45 -5.36 4.49
CA ALA A 170 -0.20 -4.02 4.99
C ALA A 170 0.26 -3.12 3.83
N LEU A 171 -0.38 -1.98 3.68
CA LEU A 171 0.11 -0.84 2.90
C LEU A 171 0.73 0.14 3.89
N TRP A 172 2.05 0.21 3.88
CA TRP A 172 2.77 1.21 4.63
C TRP A 172 2.79 2.52 3.86
N ILE A 173 2.29 3.57 4.47
CA ILE A 173 2.24 4.91 3.90
C ILE A 173 2.59 5.94 4.97
N ASP A 174 3.32 6.98 4.61
CA ASP A 174 3.65 8.09 5.49
C ASP A 174 2.61 9.22 5.37
N ALA A 175 2.41 10.00 6.42
CA ALA A 175 1.34 11.01 6.47
C ALA A 175 1.48 12.12 5.41
N ASP A 176 2.70 12.34 4.92
CA ASP A 176 3.02 13.31 3.87
C ASP A 176 3.06 12.69 2.46
N GLU A 177 2.56 11.45 2.32
CA GLU A 177 2.41 10.76 1.05
C GLU A 177 0.95 10.72 0.59
N GLU A 178 0.75 10.56 -0.71
CA GLU A 178 -0.55 10.42 -1.35
C GLU A 178 -0.51 9.30 -2.38
N LEU A 179 -1.42 8.34 -2.27
CA LEU A 179 -1.57 7.28 -3.26
C LEU A 179 -2.30 7.82 -4.48
N THR A 180 -1.74 7.62 -5.68
CA THR A 180 -2.43 8.07 -6.90
C THR A 180 -3.65 7.20 -7.20
N PRO A 181 -4.73 7.76 -7.78
CA PRO A 181 -5.95 7.00 -8.09
C PRO A 181 -5.71 5.78 -8.99
N GLU A 182 -4.74 5.87 -9.89
CA GLU A 182 -4.36 4.80 -10.82
C GLU A 182 -3.76 3.58 -10.10
N SER A 183 -3.19 3.81 -8.91
CA SER A 183 -2.57 2.77 -8.07
C SER A 183 -3.57 1.77 -7.51
N VAL A 184 -4.81 2.18 -7.30
CA VAL A 184 -5.87 1.36 -6.68
C VAL A 184 -6.01 0.02 -7.39
N ALA A 185 -6.24 0.04 -8.70
CA ALA A 185 -6.42 -1.19 -9.48
C ALA A 185 -5.15 -2.07 -9.52
N ALA A 186 -3.95 -1.47 -9.43
CA ALA A 186 -2.70 -2.23 -9.38
C ALA A 186 -2.54 -2.96 -8.04
N ILE A 187 -2.83 -2.28 -6.92
CA ILE A 187 -2.76 -2.86 -5.57
C ILE A 187 -3.78 -4.00 -5.42
N GLU A 188 -5.01 -3.79 -5.86
CA GLU A 188 -6.06 -4.81 -5.81
C GLU A 188 -5.68 -6.08 -6.57
N ARG A 189 -5.06 -5.95 -7.75
CA ARG A 189 -4.54 -7.11 -8.50
C ARG A 189 -3.35 -7.77 -7.83
N ALA A 190 -2.55 -7.01 -7.09
CA ALA A 190 -1.36 -7.52 -6.42
C ALA A 190 -1.69 -8.39 -5.21
N ILE A 191 -2.59 -7.93 -4.34
CA ILE A 191 -2.88 -8.61 -3.07
C ILE A 191 -3.56 -9.98 -3.23
N VAL A 192 -4.15 -10.25 -4.38
CA VAL A 192 -4.76 -11.57 -4.68
C VAL A 192 -3.75 -12.61 -5.17
N ARG A 193 -2.49 -12.25 -5.37
CA ARG A 193 -1.44 -13.14 -5.83
C ARG A 193 -0.75 -13.82 -4.65
N PRO A 194 -1.02 -15.11 -4.38
CA PRO A 194 -0.58 -15.77 -3.15
C PRO A 194 0.92 -16.00 -3.08
N GLN A 195 1.62 -16.00 -4.20
CA GLN A 195 3.05 -16.31 -4.28
C GLN A 195 3.95 -15.19 -3.78
N PHE A 196 3.51 -13.92 -3.84
CA PHE A 196 4.34 -12.79 -3.45
C PHE A 196 4.23 -12.46 -1.96
N GLY A 197 5.36 -12.13 -1.34
CA GLY A 197 5.44 -11.61 0.03
C GLY A 197 5.35 -10.09 0.11
N GLY A 198 5.68 -9.39 -0.98
CA GLY A 198 5.62 -7.93 -1.01
C GLY A 198 5.80 -7.33 -2.39
N TYR A 199 5.51 -6.05 -2.48
CA TYR A 199 5.65 -5.25 -3.68
C TYR A 199 6.30 -3.91 -3.38
N ALA A 200 7.31 -3.58 -4.21
CA ALA A 200 7.89 -2.25 -4.24
C ALA A 200 6.98 -1.31 -5.04
N ILE A 201 6.70 -0.15 -4.48
CA ILE A 201 5.87 0.90 -5.10
C ILE A 201 6.77 2.09 -5.42
N GLU A 202 6.56 2.69 -6.57
CA GLU A 202 7.27 3.89 -6.98
C GLU A 202 6.86 5.07 -6.08
N ILE A 203 7.85 5.76 -5.48
CA ILE A 203 7.66 7.01 -4.75
C ILE A 203 8.28 8.15 -5.54
N VAL A 204 7.46 9.15 -5.87
CA VAL A 204 7.88 10.38 -6.52
C VAL A 204 8.01 11.47 -5.46
N ASN A 205 9.23 11.88 -5.19
CA ASN A 205 9.53 12.94 -4.23
C ASN A 205 9.52 14.30 -4.94
N PHE A 206 8.74 15.23 -4.44
CA PHE A 206 8.70 16.61 -4.92
C PHE A 206 9.78 17.43 -4.22
N THR A 207 10.56 18.17 -5.00
CA THR A 207 11.50 19.18 -4.53
C THR A 207 10.90 20.59 -4.70
N GLU A 208 11.62 21.64 -4.26
CA GLU A 208 11.12 23.02 -4.23
C GLU A 208 10.52 23.55 -5.54
N ASP A 209 11.02 23.11 -6.67
CA ASP A 209 10.68 23.72 -7.96
C ASP A 209 9.42 23.14 -8.63
N ASP A 210 8.77 22.11 -8.07
CA ASP A 210 7.68 21.35 -8.71
C ASP A 210 7.96 21.00 -10.20
N SER A 211 9.20 21.22 -10.67
CA SER A 211 9.61 20.91 -12.03
C SER A 211 9.86 19.42 -12.22
N GLU A 212 9.53 18.88 -13.39
CA GLU A 212 9.81 17.46 -13.71
C GLU A 212 11.30 17.10 -13.57
N ALA A 213 12.19 18.07 -13.73
CA ALA A 213 13.64 17.89 -13.63
C ALA A 213 14.15 17.73 -12.19
N ALA A 214 13.34 18.09 -11.19
CA ALA A 214 13.71 18.09 -9.77
C ALA A 214 13.06 16.94 -8.99
N ARG A 215 12.50 15.93 -9.67
CA ARG A 215 11.86 14.78 -9.02
C ARG A 215 12.87 13.66 -8.79
N TYR A 216 12.93 13.18 -7.57
CA TYR A 216 13.68 11.98 -7.22
C TYR A 216 12.72 10.79 -7.05
N VAL A 217 13.04 9.68 -7.71
CA VAL A 217 12.20 8.47 -7.67
C VAL A 217 12.97 7.34 -7.01
N HIS A 218 12.31 6.61 -6.10
CA HIS A 218 12.81 5.39 -5.52
C HIS A 218 11.66 4.39 -5.29
N ASN A 219 12.01 3.12 -5.07
CA ASN A 219 11.04 2.04 -5.09
C ASN A 219 11.19 1.14 -3.84
N PRO A 220 10.78 1.57 -2.66
CA PRO A 220 10.78 0.73 -1.47
C PRO A 220 9.62 -0.26 -1.50
N VAL A 221 9.72 -1.34 -0.73
CA VAL A 221 8.58 -2.23 -0.51
C VAL A 221 7.58 -1.52 0.40
N ARG A 222 6.42 -1.19 -0.12
CA ARG A 222 5.34 -0.47 0.58
C ARG A 222 4.08 -1.31 0.79
N LEU A 223 3.87 -2.33 -0.02
CA LEU A 223 2.76 -3.27 0.09
C LEU A 223 3.33 -4.66 0.39
N PHE A 224 2.96 -5.27 1.51
CA PHE A 224 3.50 -6.57 1.89
C PHE A 224 2.51 -7.38 2.74
N ARG A 225 2.73 -8.71 2.80
CA ARG A 225 1.92 -9.60 3.62
C ARG A 225 2.19 -9.37 5.09
N ARG A 226 1.13 -9.33 5.87
CA ARG A 226 1.21 -9.33 7.33
C ARG A 226 1.21 -10.79 7.81
N GLU A 227 2.38 -11.40 7.81
CA GLU A 227 2.60 -12.79 8.28
C GLU A 227 3.59 -12.80 9.45
N PRO A 228 3.52 -13.79 10.34
CA PRO A 228 4.52 -13.93 11.40
C PRO A 228 5.94 -13.95 10.84
N GLY A 229 6.82 -13.11 11.38
CA GLY A 229 8.21 -12.97 10.92
C GLY A 229 8.44 -11.88 9.89
N ILE A 230 7.42 -11.37 9.20
CA ILE A 230 7.54 -10.18 8.35
C ILE A 230 7.44 -8.94 9.25
N LYS A 231 8.55 -8.21 9.36
CA LYS A 231 8.70 -7.06 10.25
C LYS A 231 9.75 -6.09 9.73
N PHE A 232 9.66 -4.86 10.18
CA PHE A 232 10.70 -3.85 9.97
C PHE A 232 11.92 -4.11 10.85
N ALA A 233 13.10 -3.76 10.35
CA ALA A 233 14.37 -3.79 11.06
C ALA A 233 15.19 -2.53 10.74
N GLY A 234 15.99 -2.07 11.72
CA GLY A 234 16.76 -0.83 11.69
C GLY A 234 16.02 0.31 12.39
N ARG A 235 16.70 1.04 13.27
CA ARG A 235 16.10 2.16 14.04
C ARG A 235 15.69 3.33 13.14
N ILE A 236 16.44 3.50 12.05
CA ILE A 236 16.22 4.51 11.02
C ILE A 236 16.58 3.91 9.66
N HIS A 237 15.94 4.43 8.58
CA HIS A 237 16.01 3.82 7.25
C HIS A 237 15.56 2.36 7.29
N GLU A 238 14.58 2.11 8.13
CA GLU A 238 14.04 0.79 8.44
C GLU A 238 13.53 0.08 7.18
N GLN A 239 13.81 -1.21 7.12
CA GLN A 239 13.51 -2.04 5.96
C GLN A 239 12.66 -3.24 6.36
N VAL A 240 11.62 -3.52 5.57
CA VAL A 240 10.81 -4.75 5.70
C VAL A 240 11.30 -5.85 4.74
N MET A 241 11.99 -5.47 3.68
CA MET A 241 12.42 -6.39 2.62
C MET A 241 13.30 -7.55 3.12
N PRO A 242 14.24 -7.39 4.07
CA PRO A 242 15.03 -8.52 4.58
C PRO A 242 14.15 -9.61 5.21
N SER A 243 13.11 -9.26 5.94
CA SER A 243 12.20 -10.24 6.56
C SER A 243 11.32 -10.94 5.51
N ILE A 244 10.90 -10.24 4.45
CA ILE A 244 10.21 -10.85 3.32
C ILE A 244 11.11 -11.87 2.63
N ALA A 245 12.37 -11.52 2.37
CA ALA A 245 13.33 -12.45 1.76
C ALA A 245 13.55 -13.71 2.64
N GLN A 246 13.64 -13.54 3.96
CA GLN A 246 13.77 -14.65 4.91
C GLN A 246 12.53 -15.56 4.95
N SER A 247 11.34 -15.03 4.66
CA SER A 247 10.12 -15.85 4.56
C SER A 247 10.10 -16.82 3.38
N GLY A 248 11.07 -16.70 2.46
CA GLY A 248 11.13 -17.49 1.22
C GLY A 248 10.16 -17.04 0.14
N ARG A 249 9.38 -15.98 0.36
CA ARG A 249 8.49 -15.41 -0.64
C ARG A 249 9.23 -14.39 -1.52
N PRO A 250 9.00 -14.39 -2.84
CA PRO A 250 9.52 -13.36 -3.72
C PRO A 250 8.80 -12.02 -3.46
N TRP A 251 9.46 -10.93 -3.77
CA TRP A 251 8.87 -9.61 -3.92
C TRP A 251 8.99 -9.16 -5.39
N ALA A 252 8.19 -8.16 -5.79
CA ALA A 252 8.19 -7.64 -7.15
C ALA A 252 7.94 -6.12 -7.17
N TYR A 253 8.30 -5.47 -8.28
CA TYR A 253 7.86 -4.10 -8.56
C TYR A 253 6.39 -4.09 -8.95
N LEU A 254 5.60 -3.22 -8.32
CA LEU A 254 4.19 -3.05 -8.63
C LEU A 254 4.01 -1.98 -9.71
N LYS A 255 4.06 -2.41 -10.96
CA LYS A 255 3.87 -1.51 -12.09
C LYS A 255 2.47 -0.90 -12.07
N GLY A 256 2.41 0.44 -12.18
CA GLY A 256 1.16 1.20 -12.18
C GLY A 256 0.65 1.56 -10.78
N ALA A 257 1.48 1.39 -9.75
CA ALA A 257 1.24 1.94 -8.42
C ALA A 257 2.31 2.99 -8.11
N GLN A 258 1.87 4.15 -7.60
CA GLN A 258 2.73 5.30 -7.32
C GLN A 258 2.24 6.04 -6.07
N LEU A 259 3.18 6.47 -5.25
CA LEU A 259 3.01 7.38 -4.13
C LEU A 259 3.65 8.73 -4.47
N LEU A 260 2.97 9.82 -4.17
CA LEU A 260 3.47 11.18 -4.29
C LEU A 260 3.90 11.63 -2.89
N HIS A 261 5.17 12.00 -2.72
CA HIS A 261 5.73 12.39 -1.43
C HIS A 261 6.06 13.88 -1.39
N TYR A 262 5.46 14.59 -0.45
CA TYR A 262 5.53 16.05 -0.33
C TYR A 262 6.46 16.53 0.79
N GLY A 263 7.05 15.63 1.56
CA GLY A 263 7.84 15.92 2.76
C GLY A 263 9.27 16.45 2.51
N TYR A 264 9.72 16.46 1.26
CA TYR A 264 11.08 16.93 0.90
C TYR A 264 11.17 18.43 0.59
N ARG A 265 10.15 19.21 0.90
CA ARG A 265 10.22 20.67 0.76
C ARG A 265 11.14 21.22 1.85
N PRO A 266 12.23 22.00 1.50
CA PRO A 266 13.23 22.47 2.47
C PRO A 266 12.64 23.18 3.68
N SER A 267 11.59 24.00 3.50
CA SER A 267 10.89 24.69 4.59
C SER A 267 10.29 23.73 5.64
N GLU A 268 9.94 22.52 5.29
CA GLU A 268 9.44 21.49 6.22
C GLU A 268 10.59 20.69 6.85
N MET A 269 11.70 20.50 6.14
CA MET A 269 12.90 19.86 6.70
C MET A 269 13.53 20.69 7.80
N GLU A 270 13.65 22.01 7.61
CA GLU A 270 14.23 22.93 8.61
C GLU A 270 13.39 22.98 9.88
N ALA A 271 12.05 22.99 9.76
CA ALA A 271 11.14 23.09 10.90
C ALA A 271 11.17 21.86 11.83
N ARG A 272 11.67 20.71 11.37
CA ARG A 272 11.57 19.46 12.14
C ARG A 272 12.86 18.98 12.81
N ASN A 273 13.97 19.72 12.76
CA ASN A 273 15.29 19.28 13.24
C ASN A 273 15.64 17.84 12.76
N LYS A 274 15.23 17.51 11.52
CA LYS A 274 15.32 16.15 10.99
C LYS A 274 16.77 15.66 10.93
N VAL A 275 17.71 16.53 10.55
CA VAL A 275 19.11 16.12 10.33
C VAL A 275 19.78 15.69 11.63
N GLU A 276 19.67 16.48 12.72
CA GLU A 276 20.29 16.14 14.00
C GLU A 276 19.72 14.84 14.59
N ARG A 277 18.40 14.68 14.51
CA ARG A 277 17.73 13.43 14.92
C ARG A 277 18.22 12.25 14.10
N THR A 278 18.34 12.40 12.78
CA THR A 278 18.80 11.35 11.86
C THR A 278 20.22 10.91 12.22
N VAL A 279 21.16 11.84 12.36
CA VAL A 279 22.54 11.54 12.77
C VAL A 279 22.59 10.80 14.11
N THR A 280 21.85 11.29 15.12
CA THR A 280 21.79 10.65 16.44
C THR A 280 21.31 9.21 16.39
N MET A 281 20.28 8.93 15.55
CA MET A 281 19.72 7.57 15.45
C MET A 281 20.64 6.63 14.68
N ILE A 282 21.26 7.09 13.58
CA ILE A 282 22.26 6.31 12.86
C ILE A 282 23.45 5.96 13.73
N GLN A 283 23.95 6.93 14.51
CA GLN A 283 25.06 6.67 15.45
C GLN A 283 24.72 5.62 16.50
N LYS A 284 23.47 5.59 17.01
CA LYS A 284 23.01 4.55 17.92
C LYS A 284 22.96 3.18 17.24
N GLU A 285 22.49 3.11 15.99
CA GLU A 285 22.46 1.87 15.22
C GLU A 285 23.88 1.35 14.97
N LEU A 286 24.82 2.22 14.60
CA LEU A 286 26.22 1.88 14.41
C LEU A 286 26.94 1.49 15.71
N ALA A 287 26.51 1.98 16.86
CA ALA A 287 27.04 1.52 18.15
C ALA A 287 26.66 0.06 18.44
N ASP A 288 25.45 -0.35 18.02
CA ASP A 288 24.98 -1.74 18.16
C ASP A 288 25.53 -2.64 17.04
N ASN A 289 25.72 -2.11 15.81
CA ASN A 289 26.26 -2.83 14.66
C ASN A 289 27.31 -1.99 13.91
N PRO A 290 28.57 -1.95 14.37
CA PRO A 290 29.62 -1.11 13.79
C PRO A 290 30.02 -1.47 12.35
N THR A 291 29.64 -2.65 11.86
CA THR A 291 29.98 -3.13 10.51
C THR A 291 28.89 -2.91 9.47
N ASP A 292 27.82 -2.21 9.81
CA ASP A 292 26.74 -1.92 8.90
C ASP A 292 27.12 -0.83 7.88
N SER A 293 27.60 -1.26 6.73
CA SER A 293 28.02 -0.37 5.64
C SER A 293 26.87 0.49 5.10
N PHE A 294 25.61 0.01 5.18
CA PHE A 294 24.46 0.80 4.77
C PHE A 294 24.24 1.98 5.71
N GLN A 295 24.37 1.77 7.01
CA GLN A 295 24.23 2.85 7.98
C GLN A 295 25.42 3.82 7.95
N TRP A 296 26.62 3.37 7.68
CA TRP A 296 27.76 4.26 7.43
C TRP A 296 27.54 5.17 6.21
N PHE A 297 27.04 4.61 5.12
CA PHE A 297 26.64 5.39 3.94
C PHE A 297 25.56 6.42 4.27
N ASN A 298 24.53 6.04 5.03
CA ASN A 298 23.46 6.95 5.44
C ASN A 298 23.98 8.06 6.37
N LEU A 299 24.96 7.76 7.26
CA LEU A 299 25.60 8.73 8.13
C LEU A 299 26.37 9.78 7.32
N ALA A 300 27.13 9.33 6.31
CA ALA A 300 27.84 10.23 5.42
C ALA A 300 26.88 11.19 4.69
N ASN A 301 25.75 10.66 4.19
CA ASN A 301 24.71 11.48 3.55
C ASN A 301 24.05 12.46 4.52
N ALA A 302 23.78 12.06 5.76
CA ALA A 302 23.21 12.93 6.77
C ALA A 302 24.16 14.07 7.16
N TYR A 303 25.45 13.79 7.32
CA TYR A 303 26.46 14.82 7.56
C TYR A 303 26.60 15.77 6.36
N THR A 304 26.54 15.25 5.14
CA THR A 304 26.55 16.08 3.91
C THR A 304 25.36 17.04 3.88
N ALA A 305 24.17 16.55 4.23
CA ALA A 305 22.97 17.38 4.33
C ALA A 305 23.05 18.44 5.46
N ALA A 306 23.84 18.17 6.50
CA ALA A 306 24.16 19.12 7.57
C ALA A 306 25.28 20.11 7.20
N ASN A 307 25.89 20.02 6.03
CA ASN A 307 27.12 20.70 5.61
C ASN A 307 28.34 20.38 6.51
N ASP A 308 28.32 19.25 7.22
CA ASP A 308 29.47 18.71 7.96
C ASP A 308 30.28 17.76 7.07
N PHE A 309 31.10 18.35 6.21
CA PHE A 309 31.90 17.58 5.23
C PHE A 309 33.00 16.76 5.88
N ILE A 310 33.51 17.16 7.07
CA ILE A 310 34.49 16.43 7.83
C ILE A 310 33.87 15.14 8.40
N GLY A 311 32.70 15.27 9.03
CA GLY A 311 31.92 14.11 9.49
C GLY A 311 31.55 13.17 8.36
N ALA A 312 31.17 13.69 7.19
CA ALA A 312 30.84 12.90 6.02
C ALA A 312 32.06 12.10 5.50
N GLU A 313 33.24 12.68 5.43
CA GLU A 313 34.48 12.01 5.03
C GLU A 313 34.84 10.87 6.01
N HIS A 314 34.74 11.11 7.31
CA HIS A 314 35.02 10.09 8.32
C HIS A 314 34.01 8.92 8.27
N ALA A 315 32.75 9.19 7.97
CA ALA A 315 31.72 8.16 7.86
C ALA A 315 31.86 7.33 6.57
N ALA A 316 32.48 7.89 5.53
CA ALA A 316 32.69 7.22 4.25
C ALA A 316 33.99 6.38 4.18
N ALA A 317 34.92 6.56 5.11
CA ALA A 317 36.19 5.88 5.20
C ALA A 317 36.10 4.51 5.89
#